data_3e250c8053ea5640b458edf0cbbffed8
#
_entry.id   3e250c8053ea5640b458edf0cbbffed8
#
_cell.length_a   1.000
_cell.length_b   1.000
_cell.length_c   1.000
_cell.angle_alpha   90.00
_cell.angle_beta   90.00
_cell.angle_gamma   90.00
#
_symmetry.space_group_name_H-M   'P 1'
#
loop_
_entity.id
_entity.type
_entity.pdbx_description
1 polymer ?
#
loop_
_entity_poly.entity_id
_entity_poly.type
_entity_poly.pdbx_seq_one_letter_code
_entity_poly.pdbx_strand_id
1 'polypeptide(L)'
;MTEADFIDWVMTKAEDLGLDSSQFEDDLLDSDARAALEAQTEALLDSGLHYTPFVIVNGRIFRENKPDLLSLVGIHEFGGFASCPPWVIDPDRSYTALMDTSAGEIEIELYADAAPIAVNSFVFLVQNGWYDGVYFHRVVPGFVAQAGDPSGLGVVGPGYKFVNETDNALSFDKIGVLGMANAGVDTNGSQFFITYAPVTDLDGGYTIFGQVTEASLPALDAIALRDPQTALGFEGATVIHGIEIIEN
;
A
#
# COMPACT_ATOMS: atom_id res chain seq x y z
N MET A 1 -25.00 5.31 25.08
CA MET A 1 -23.81 5.71 25.90
C MET A 1 -24.08 7.12 26.35
N THR A 2 -24.17 7.36 27.64
CA THR A 2 -24.25 8.71 28.18
C THR A 2 -22.89 9.37 28.21
N GLU A 3 -22.81 10.68 28.49
CA GLU A 3 -21.52 11.37 28.64
C GLU A 3 -20.68 10.75 29.78
N ALA A 4 -21.31 10.38 30.87
CA ALA A 4 -20.66 9.71 32.00
C ALA A 4 -20.08 8.32 31.58
N ASP A 5 -20.87 7.51 30.88
CA ASP A 5 -20.40 6.21 30.39
C ASP A 5 -19.19 6.36 29.44
N PHE A 6 -19.14 7.43 28.62
CA PHE A 6 -18.06 7.73 27.75
C PHE A 6 -16.78 8.13 28.51
N ILE A 7 -16.91 9.01 29.51
CA ILE A 7 -15.82 9.43 30.38
C ILE A 7 -15.21 8.22 31.08
N ASP A 8 -16.02 7.38 31.71
CA ASP A 8 -15.56 6.17 32.40
C ASP A 8 -14.82 5.22 31.46
N TRP A 9 -15.32 5.06 30.24
CA TRP A 9 -14.67 4.23 29.23
C TRP A 9 -13.31 4.81 28.82
N VAL A 10 -13.22 6.13 28.57
CA VAL A 10 -11.98 6.79 28.16
C VAL A 10 -10.95 6.75 29.28
N MET A 11 -11.36 6.98 30.55
CA MET A 11 -10.50 6.90 31.72
C MET A 11 -9.91 5.49 31.90
N THR A 12 -10.73 4.46 31.72
CA THR A 12 -10.26 3.06 31.73
C THR A 12 -9.20 2.81 30.65
N LYS A 13 -9.37 3.39 29.47
CA LYS A 13 -8.39 3.25 28.37
C LYS A 13 -7.10 4.01 28.66
N ALA A 14 -7.16 5.17 29.29
CA ALA A 14 -5.98 5.91 29.71
C ALA A 14 -5.13 5.10 30.72
N GLU A 15 -5.78 4.44 31.69
CA GLU A 15 -5.13 3.54 32.64
C GLU A 15 -4.50 2.32 31.93
N ASP A 16 -5.22 1.67 31.01
CA ASP A 16 -4.72 0.53 30.22
C ASP A 16 -3.45 0.91 29.42
N LEU A 17 -3.34 2.17 29.00
CA LEU A 17 -2.19 2.72 28.26
C LEU A 17 -1.08 3.25 29.16
N GLY A 18 -1.25 3.23 30.49
CA GLY A 18 -0.27 3.69 31.46
C GLY A 18 -0.10 5.23 31.49
N LEU A 19 -1.12 5.97 31.07
CA LEU A 19 -1.14 7.44 31.18
C LEU A 19 -1.37 7.87 32.63
N ASP A 20 -0.92 9.08 32.99
CA ASP A 20 -1.27 9.69 34.28
C ASP A 20 -2.75 10.03 34.30
N SER A 21 -3.55 9.21 35.02
CA SER A 21 -5.00 9.30 35.05
C SER A 21 -5.50 10.62 35.60
N SER A 22 -4.77 11.24 36.55
CA SER A 22 -5.15 12.53 37.12
C SER A 22 -4.96 13.68 36.15
N GLN A 23 -3.81 13.70 35.48
CA GLN A 23 -3.52 14.70 34.44
C GLN A 23 -4.46 14.52 33.25
N PHE A 24 -4.73 13.27 32.86
CA PHE A 24 -5.62 12.96 31.75
C PHE A 24 -7.06 13.39 32.03
N GLU A 25 -7.56 13.20 33.28
CA GLU A 25 -8.88 13.65 33.69
C GLU A 25 -8.98 15.19 33.69
N ASP A 26 -7.97 15.88 34.21
CA ASP A 26 -7.90 17.34 34.22
C ASP A 26 -7.92 17.88 32.77
N ASP A 27 -7.13 17.29 31.84
CA ASP A 27 -7.08 17.67 30.44
C ASP A 27 -8.41 17.37 29.71
N LEU A 28 -9.05 16.23 30.01
CA LEU A 28 -10.33 15.83 29.41
C LEU A 28 -11.49 16.75 29.83
N LEU A 29 -11.44 17.24 31.04
CA LEU A 29 -12.51 18.10 31.66
C LEU A 29 -12.16 19.60 31.54
N ASP A 30 -11.07 19.98 30.92
CA ASP A 30 -10.65 21.36 30.73
C ASP A 30 -11.72 22.16 29.94
N SER A 31 -12.38 23.06 30.62
CA SER A 31 -13.44 23.92 30.05
C SER A 31 -12.93 24.88 28.99
N ASP A 32 -11.66 25.33 29.09
CA ASP A 32 -11.08 26.30 28.17
C ASP A 32 -10.65 25.58 26.87
N ALA A 33 -10.09 24.38 26.98
CA ALA A 33 -9.81 23.50 25.84
C ALA A 33 -11.11 23.12 25.10
N ARG A 34 -12.18 22.79 25.84
CA ARG A 34 -13.49 22.48 25.26
C ARG A 34 -14.09 23.68 24.53
N ALA A 35 -14.07 24.87 25.14
CA ALA A 35 -14.57 26.09 24.50
C ALA A 35 -13.77 26.45 23.22
N ALA A 36 -12.44 26.25 23.24
CA ALA A 36 -11.59 26.44 22.07
C ALA A 36 -11.93 25.47 20.95
N LEU A 37 -12.21 24.20 21.27
CA LEU A 37 -12.62 23.18 20.31
C LEU A 37 -14.00 23.48 19.71
N GLU A 38 -14.96 23.92 20.54
CA GLU A 38 -16.30 24.33 20.09
C GLU A 38 -16.20 25.51 19.12
N ALA A 39 -15.42 26.55 19.45
CA ALA A 39 -15.20 27.71 18.57
C ALA A 39 -14.53 27.32 17.24
N GLN A 40 -13.55 26.40 17.26
CA GLN A 40 -12.94 25.90 16.04
C GLN A 40 -13.95 25.09 15.22
N THR A 41 -14.82 24.31 15.85
CA THR A 41 -15.85 23.53 15.18
C THR A 41 -16.88 24.43 14.51
N GLU A 42 -17.33 25.50 15.19
CA GLU A 42 -18.22 26.52 14.59
C GLU A 42 -17.56 27.19 13.36
N ALA A 43 -16.31 27.61 13.48
CA ALA A 43 -15.58 28.23 12.37
C ALA A 43 -15.43 27.27 11.17
N LEU A 44 -15.25 25.98 11.41
CA LEU A 44 -15.22 24.95 10.37
C LEU A 44 -16.58 24.77 9.70
N LEU A 45 -17.66 24.71 10.48
CA LEU A 45 -19.03 24.63 9.98
C LEU A 45 -19.40 25.85 9.13
N ASP A 46 -19.03 27.05 9.57
CA ASP A 46 -19.24 28.31 8.84
C ASP A 46 -18.45 28.34 7.52
N SER A 47 -17.30 27.67 7.45
CA SER A 47 -16.54 27.50 6.23
C SER A 47 -17.13 26.46 5.25
N GLY A 48 -18.28 25.84 5.59
CA GLY A 48 -18.94 24.84 4.78
C GLY A 48 -18.45 23.40 5.01
N LEU A 49 -17.74 23.16 6.11
CA LEU A 49 -17.21 21.85 6.46
C LEU A 49 -18.17 21.15 7.44
N HIS A 50 -19.11 20.37 6.89
CA HIS A 50 -20.19 19.75 7.65
C HIS A 50 -19.99 18.26 7.98
N TYR A 51 -18.77 17.77 7.85
CA TYR A 51 -18.47 16.33 8.01
C TYR A 51 -17.33 16.09 9.00
N THR A 52 -17.47 15.12 9.87
CA THR A 52 -16.41 14.60 10.75
C THR A 52 -16.26 13.08 10.56
N PRO A 53 -15.06 12.53 10.62
CA PRO A 53 -13.75 13.18 10.77
C PRO A 53 -13.33 13.90 9.48
N PHE A 54 -12.74 15.07 9.65
CA PHE A 54 -12.22 15.88 8.56
C PHE A 54 -10.71 15.82 8.60
N VAL A 55 -10.08 15.32 7.55
CA VAL A 55 -8.63 15.17 7.48
C VAL A 55 -8.08 16.08 6.39
N ILE A 56 -7.16 16.97 6.77
CA ILE A 56 -6.39 17.80 5.84
C ILE A 56 -4.93 17.34 5.92
N VAL A 57 -4.38 16.92 4.80
CA VAL A 57 -2.95 16.61 4.67
C VAL A 57 -2.36 17.52 3.59
N ASN A 58 -1.34 18.30 3.95
CA ASN A 58 -0.66 19.22 3.04
C ASN A 58 -1.63 20.16 2.28
N GLY A 59 -2.70 20.65 2.97
CA GLY A 59 -3.70 21.55 2.40
C GLY A 59 -4.75 20.89 1.49
N ARG A 60 -4.73 19.58 1.31
CA ARG A 60 -5.77 18.82 0.60
C ARG A 60 -6.80 18.27 1.56
N ILE A 61 -8.07 18.49 1.23
CA ILE A 61 -9.22 18.00 1.99
C ILE A 61 -9.61 16.61 1.47
N PHE A 62 -9.67 15.64 2.37
CA PHE A 62 -10.17 14.30 2.07
C PHE A 62 -11.64 14.21 2.46
N ARG A 63 -12.50 14.03 1.46
CA ARG A 63 -13.97 14.11 1.59
C ARG A 63 -14.69 12.78 1.72
N GLU A 64 -14.03 11.65 1.53
CA GLU A 64 -14.72 10.35 1.47
C GLU A 64 -14.37 9.39 2.59
N ASN A 65 -15.33 8.52 2.86
CA ASN A 65 -15.33 7.46 3.87
C ASN A 65 -14.02 6.68 3.86
N LYS A 66 -13.23 6.90 4.91
CA LYS A 66 -11.96 6.24 5.15
C LYS A 66 -10.97 6.36 3.98
N PRO A 67 -10.46 7.53 3.69
CA PRO A 67 -9.08 7.50 3.31
C PRO A 67 -8.44 6.89 4.53
N ASP A 68 -7.81 5.82 4.32
CA ASP A 68 -6.98 5.25 5.31
C ASP A 68 -6.10 6.35 5.86
N LEU A 69 -6.29 6.75 7.10
CA LEU A 69 -5.41 7.70 7.76
C LEU A 69 -3.97 7.18 7.66
N LEU A 70 -3.82 5.85 7.65
CA LEU A 70 -2.57 5.16 7.42
C LEU A 70 -2.01 5.39 6.01
N SER A 71 -2.84 5.41 4.95
CA SER A 71 -2.39 5.78 3.60
C SER A 71 -1.87 7.21 3.54
N LEU A 72 -2.49 8.14 4.25
CA LEU A 72 -2.08 9.53 4.29
C LEU A 72 -0.79 9.74 5.08
N VAL A 73 -0.68 9.09 6.23
CA VAL A 73 0.56 9.06 7.02
C VAL A 73 1.67 8.42 6.21
N GLY A 74 1.37 7.31 5.52
CA GLY A 74 2.31 6.64 4.65
C GLY A 74 2.82 7.52 3.52
N ILE A 75 1.94 8.21 2.78
CA ILE A 75 2.36 9.18 1.75
C ILE A 75 3.24 10.30 2.33
N HIS A 76 2.97 10.73 3.57
CA HIS A 76 3.77 11.75 4.23
C HIS A 76 5.14 11.21 4.69
N GLU A 77 5.21 10.00 5.21
CA GLU A 77 6.44 9.38 5.74
C GLU A 77 7.33 8.80 4.64
N PHE A 78 6.74 8.14 3.63
CA PHE A 78 7.48 7.46 2.58
C PHE A 78 7.65 8.30 1.29
N GLY A 79 7.02 9.48 1.24
CA GLY A 79 6.99 10.34 0.06
C GLY A 79 6.05 9.79 -1.00
N GLY A 80 5.18 10.63 -1.54
CA GLY A 80 4.28 10.28 -2.64
C GLY A 80 4.54 11.19 -3.85
N PHE A 81 4.04 10.76 -4.99
CA PHE A 81 4.12 11.52 -6.23
C PHE A 81 2.80 12.25 -6.47
N ALA A 82 2.86 13.51 -6.87
CA ALA A 82 1.66 14.35 -7.07
C ALA A 82 0.87 14.01 -8.35
N SER A 83 1.45 13.22 -9.24
CA SER A 83 0.88 12.84 -10.55
C SER A 83 1.41 11.48 -10.97
N CYS A 84 0.76 10.86 -11.97
CA CYS A 84 1.31 9.70 -12.65
C CYS A 84 2.71 9.99 -13.18
N PRO A 85 3.60 8.99 -13.23
CA PRO A 85 4.98 9.17 -13.67
C PRO A 85 5.07 9.62 -15.13
N PRO A 86 6.12 10.34 -15.50
CA PRO A 86 6.47 10.49 -16.90
C PRO A 86 6.81 9.12 -17.51
N TRP A 87 6.82 9.04 -18.83
CA TRP A 87 7.34 7.86 -19.51
C TRP A 87 8.86 7.74 -19.30
N VAL A 88 9.28 6.62 -18.71
CA VAL A 88 10.69 6.27 -18.43
C VAL A 88 11.12 5.00 -19.14
N ILE A 89 10.20 4.34 -19.85
CA ILE A 89 10.46 3.17 -20.69
C ILE A 89 10.09 3.43 -22.15
N ASP A 90 10.60 2.59 -23.01
CA ASP A 90 10.18 2.43 -24.41
C ASP A 90 9.39 1.10 -24.51
N PRO A 91 8.08 1.11 -24.79
CA PRO A 91 7.28 -0.12 -24.87
C PRO A 91 7.76 -1.13 -25.94
N ASP A 92 8.54 -0.69 -26.92
CA ASP A 92 9.10 -1.55 -27.97
C ASP A 92 10.40 -2.28 -27.52
N ARG A 93 10.85 -2.03 -26.29
CA ARG A 93 12.02 -2.68 -25.68
C ARG A 93 11.64 -3.71 -24.64
N SER A 94 12.56 -4.64 -24.40
CA SER A 94 12.39 -5.63 -23.32
C SER A 94 13.11 -5.19 -22.05
N TYR A 95 12.51 -5.50 -20.93
CA TYR A 95 13.00 -5.16 -19.59
C TYR A 95 13.00 -6.38 -18.68
N THR A 96 14.05 -6.49 -17.87
CA THR A 96 14.17 -7.49 -16.81
C THR A 96 14.35 -6.78 -15.48
N ALA A 97 13.59 -7.17 -14.47
CA ALA A 97 13.77 -6.73 -13.09
C ALA A 97 14.53 -7.81 -12.30
N LEU A 98 15.66 -7.43 -11.68
CA LEU A 98 16.37 -8.25 -10.69
C LEU A 98 15.98 -7.76 -9.31
N MET A 99 15.14 -8.52 -8.63
CA MET A 99 14.65 -8.20 -7.28
C MET A 99 15.50 -8.95 -6.26
N ASP A 100 16.37 -8.23 -5.55
CA ASP A 100 17.14 -8.77 -4.41
C ASP A 100 16.23 -8.82 -3.18
N THR A 101 16.09 -10.02 -2.60
CA THR A 101 15.25 -10.24 -1.42
C THR A 101 15.99 -11.03 -0.35
N SER A 102 15.53 -10.97 0.89
CA SER A 102 16.04 -11.84 1.96
C SER A 102 15.78 -13.34 1.73
N ALA A 103 14.98 -13.71 0.73
CA ALA A 103 14.73 -15.10 0.31
C ALA A 103 15.58 -15.53 -0.89
N GLY A 104 16.34 -14.60 -1.49
CA GLY A 104 17.14 -14.77 -2.69
C GLY A 104 16.75 -13.81 -3.80
N GLU A 105 17.49 -13.84 -4.90
CA GLU A 105 17.22 -13.01 -6.07
C GLU A 105 16.09 -13.60 -6.92
N ILE A 106 15.16 -12.74 -7.32
CA ILE A 106 14.04 -13.08 -8.19
C ILE A 106 14.16 -12.27 -9.48
N GLU A 107 14.43 -12.95 -10.58
CA GLU A 107 14.49 -12.39 -11.91
C GLU A 107 13.10 -12.44 -12.56
N ILE A 108 12.66 -11.29 -13.12
CA ILE A 108 11.32 -11.11 -13.66
C ILE A 108 11.40 -10.49 -15.04
N GLU A 109 10.86 -11.16 -16.05
CA GLU A 109 10.64 -10.58 -17.36
C GLU A 109 9.44 -9.64 -17.31
N LEU A 110 9.58 -8.37 -17.73
CA LEU A 110 8.53 -7.38 -17.76
C LEU A 110 7.90 -7.27 -19.15
N TYR A 111 6.58 -7.22 -19.23
CA TYR A 111 5.80 -7.18 -20.45
C TYR A 111 5.46 -5.75 -20.87
N ALA A 112 6.48 -4.98 -21.30
CA ALA A 112 6.34 -3.58 -21.65
C ALA A 112 5.42 -3.32 -22.86
N ASP A 113 5.33 -4.27 -23.77
CA ASP A 113 4.45 -4.24 -24.94
C ASP A 113 2.98 -4.53 -24.59
N ALA A 114 2.74 -5.40 -23.62
CA ALA A 114 1.39 -5.85 -23.24
C ALA A 114 0.76 -5.00 -22.12
N ALA A 115 1.58 -4.41 -21.23
CA ALA A 115 1.16 -3.60 -20.10
C ALA A 115 2.08 -2.39 -19.88
N PRO A 116 2.20 -1.50 -20.89
CA PRO A 116 3.18 -0.40 -20.87
C PRO A 116 3.01 0.56 -19.70
N ILE A 117 1.79 0.85 -19.25
CA ILE A 117 1.53 1.78 -18.14
C ILE A 117 2.00 1.17 -16.81
N ALA A 118 1.69 -0.11 -16.59
CA ALA A 118 2.10 -0.83 -15.38
C ALA A 118 3.62 -0.98 -15.31
N VAL A 119 4.28 -1.39 -16.42
CA VAL A 119 5.73 -1.50 -16.48
C VAL A 119 6.39 -0.13 -16.32
N ASN A 120 5.86 0.93 -16.95
CA ASN A 120 6.38 2.29 -16.77
C ASN A 120 6.28 2.75 -15.31
N SER A 121 5.14 2.52 -14.67
CA SER A 121 4.95 2.85 -13.26
C SER A 121 5.90 2.06 -12.35
N PHE A 122 6.05 0.76 -12.59
CA PHE A 122 6.95 -0.10 -11.82
C PHE A 122 8.41 0.34 -11.96
N VAL A 123 8.89 0.53 -13.19
CA VAL A 123 10.26 0.99 -13.47
C VAL A 123 10.54 2.37 -12.86
N PHE A 124 9.61 3.31 -13.00
CA PHE A 124 9.72 4.62 -12.37
C PHE A 124 9.86 4.51 -10.85
N LEU A 125 9.05 3.69 -10.22
CA LEU A 125 9.08 3.48 -8.76
C LEU A 125 10.39 2.82 -8.31
N VAL A 126 10.90 1.84 -9.07
CA VAL A 126 12.22 1.24 -8.85
C VAL A 126 13.33 2.29 -8.91
N GLN A 127 13.35 3.12 -9.96
CA GLN A 127 14.35 4.18 -10.12
C GLN A 127 14.34 5.23 -9.01
N ASN A 128 13.20 5.36 -8.31
CA ASN A 128 13.04 6.27 -7.16
C ASN A 128 13.17 5.58 -5.80
N GLY A 129 13.63 4.32 -5.75
CA GLY A 129 13.86 3.57 -4.51
C GLY A 129 12.58 3.25 -3.72
N TRP A 130 11.42 3.28 -4.38
CA TRP A 130 10.13 3.04 -3.71
C TRP A 130 10.02 1.67 -3.06
N TYR A 131 10.65 0.66 -3.65
CA TYR A 131 10.58 -0.73 -3.20
C TYR A 131 11.72 -1.12 -2.24
N ASP A 132 12.67 -0.22 -1.96
CA ASP A 132 13.82 -0.51 -1.09
C ASP A 132 13.35 -0.67 0.37
N GLY A 133 13.64 -1.81 0.97
CA GLY A 133 13.22 -2.15 2.33
C GLY A 133 11.75 -2.55 2.47
N VAL A 134 11.01 -2.70 1.37
CA VAL A 134 9.59 -3.08 1.38
C VAL A 134 9.41 -4.58 1.66
N TYR A 135 8.43 -4.92 2.48
CA TYR A 135 8.12 -6.30 2.85
C TYR A 135 7.06 -6.93 1.94
N PHE A 136 7.16 -8.24 1.75
CA PHE A 136 6.01 -9.03 1.33
C PHE A 136 5.03 -9.11 2.50
N HIS A 137 4.07 -8.20 2.51
CA HIS A 137 3.15 -8.02 3.64
C HIS A 137 2.01 -9.04 3.68
N ARG A 138 1.71 -9.70 2.56
CA ARG A 138 0.70 -10.76 2.45
C ARG A 138 1.22 -11.90 1.56
N VAL A 139 1.40 -13.08 2.16
CA VAL A 139 1.91 -14.27 1.46
C VAL A 139 1.02 -15.46 1.81
N VAL A 140 0.21 -15.88 0.84
CA VAL A 140 -0.79 -16.94 0.98
C VAL A 140 -0.36 -18.14 0.16
N PRO A 141 -0.09 -19.31 0.79
CA PRO A 141 0.37 -20.50 0.09
C PRO A 141 -0.63 -20.94 -0.98
N GLY A 142 -0.12 -21.32 -2.15
CA GLY A 142 -0.95 -21.77 -3.27
C GLY A 142 -1.82 -20.66 -3.91
N PHE A 143 -1.59 -19.41 -3.53
CA PHE A 143 -2.28 -18.26 -4.09
C PHE A 143 -1.29 -17.19 -4.56
N VAL A 144 -0.91 -16.22 -3.71
CA VAL A 144 -0.02 -15.13 -4.10
C VAL A 144 0.94 -14.69 -2.99
N ALA A 145 2.09 -14.11 -3.40
CA ALA A 145 2.94 -13.24 -2.58
C ALA A 145 2.74 -11.78 -2.99
N GLN A 146 2.28 -10.92 -2.09
CA GLN A 146 1.95 -9.53 -2.36
C GLN A 146 2.89 -8.58 -1.59
N ALA A 147 3.39 -7.56 -2.31
CA ALA A 147 4.31 -6.54 -1.81
C ALA A 147 3.99 -5.15 -2.43
N GLY A 148 4.91 -4.18 -2.29
CA GLY A 148 4.85 -2.89 -2.98
C GLY A 148 4.23 -1.76 -2.17
N ASP A 149 3.88 -2.00 -0.91
CA ASP A 149 3.48 -0.99 0.06
C ASP A 149 4.62 -0.74 1.05
N PRO A 150 5.26 0.46 1.05
CA PRO A 150 6.35 0.77 1.98
C PRO A 150 5.96 0.67 3.46
N SER A 151 4.69 0.88 3.81
CA SER A 151 4.23 0.71 5.19
C SER A 151 4.14 -0.75 5.61
N GLY A 152 4.08 -1.68 4.65
CA GLY A 152 3.87 -3.10 4.90
C GLY A 152 2.48 -3.46 5.44
N LEU A 153 1.52 -2.54 5.42
CA LEU A 153 0.16 -2.75 5.91
C LEU A 153 -0.85 -3.08 4.79
N GLY A 154 -0.43 -2.96 3.52
CA GLY A 154 -1.27 -3.19 2.35
C GLY A 154 -2.20 -2.01 2.02
N VAL A 155 -1.93 -0.82 2.55
CA VAL A 155 -2.84 0.33 2.47
C VAL A 155 -2.21 1.58 1.83
N VAL A 156 -0.87 1.67 1.78
CA VAL A 156 -0.16 2.81 1.20
C VAL A 156 0.13 2.57 -0.27
N GLY A 157 0.06 3.64 -1.05
CA GLY A 157 0.39 3.65 -2.48
C GLY A 157 1.16 4.92 -2.87
N PRO A 158 1.56 5.04 -4.14
CA PRO A 158 2.51 6.04 -4.60
C PRO A 158 1.92 7.46 -4.73
N GLY A 159 0.66 7.68 -4.32
CA GLY A 159 -0.01 8.98 -4.42
C GLY A 159 -0.77 9.19 -5.74
N TYR A 160 -0.70 8.26 -6.66
CA TYR A 160 -1.47 8.23 -7.91
C TYR A 160 -2.11 6.87 -8.14
N LYS A 161 -3.05 6.80 -9.09
CA LYS A 161 -3.66 5.56 -9.57
C LYS A 161 -3.67 5.56 -11.08
N PHE A 162 -3.64 4.36 -11.68
CA PHE A 162 -3.73 4.19 -13.12
C PHE A 162 -4.67 3.03 -13.52
N VAL A 163 -5.04 3.04 -14.79
CA VAL A 163 -6.04 2.12 -15.37
C VAL A 163 -5.52 0.69 -15.43
N ASN A 164 -6.45 -0.27 -15.48
CA ASN A 164 -6.13 -1.66 -15.77
C ASN A 164 -5.74 -1.82 -17.26
N GLU A 165 -4.75 -2.69 -17.52
CA GLU A 165 -4.35 -3.13 -18.86
C GLU A 165 -4.66 -4.62 -18.98
N THR A 166 -5.90 -4.95 -19.26
CA THR A 166 -6.41 -6.33 -19.32
C THR A 166 -6.96 -6.71 -20.70
N ASP A 167 -6.89 -5.81 -21.67
CA ASP A 167 -7.29 -6.06 -23.06
C ASP A 167 -6.12 -6.70 -23.85
N ASN A 168 -5.61 -7.80 -23.30
CA ASN A 168 -4.53 -8.60 -23.89
C ASN A 168 -4.83 -10.09 -23.65
N ALA A 169 -4.04 -10.97 -24.23
CA ALA A 169 -4.24 -12.42 -24.13
C ALA A 169 -3.53 -13.07 -22.92
N LEU A 170 -3.06 -12.27 -21.97
CA LEU A 170 -2.37 -12.76 -20.77
C LEU A 170 -3.36 -13.35 -19.77
N SER A 171 -2.93 -14.40 -19.06
CA SER A 171 -3.74 -15.08 -18.04
C SER A 171 -2.87 -15.48 -16.85
N PHE A 172 -3.46 -15.50 -15.67
CA PHE A 172 -2.85 -16.05 -14.45
C PHE A 172 -2.89 -17.60 -14.45
N ASP A 173 -2.46 -18.23 -15.53
CA ASP A 173 -2.59 -19.67 -15.80
C ASP A 173 -1.43 -20.51 -15.23
N LYS A 174 -0.43 -19.88 -14.60
CA LYS A 174 0.78 -20.56 -14.08
C LYS A 174 1.35 -19.86 -12.83
N ILE A 175 2.36 -20.49 -12.24
CA ILE A 175 3.16 -19.91 -11.16
C ILE A 175 4.07 -18.78 -11.69
N GLY A 176 4.33 -17.80 -10.84
CA GLY A 176 5.30 -16.73 -11.12
C GLY A 176 4.77 -15.60 -11.97
N VAL A 177 3.46 -15.55 -12.27
CA VAL A 177 2.86 -14.41 -12.99
C VAL A 177 2.83 -13.20 -12.08
N LEU A 178 3.38 -12.07 -12.57
CA LEU A 178 3.40 -10.79 -11.86
C LEU A 178 2.19 -9.94 -12.26
N GLY A 179 1.38 -9.57 -11.28
CA GLY A 179 0.18 -8.75 -11.47
C GLY A 179 0.13 -7.52 -10.55
N MET A 180 -0.52 -6.44 -11.02
CA MET A 180 -0.79 -5.28 -10.19
C MET A 180 -1.92 -5.58 -9.20
N ALA A 181 -1.68 -5.33 -7.91
CA ALA A 181 -2.74 -5.34 -6.93
C ALA A 181 -3.56 -4.04 -7.01
N ASN A 182 -4.89 -4.14 -6.88
CA ASN A 182 -5.78 -3.01 -6.91
C ASN A 182 -6.94 -3.16 -5.89
N ALA A 183 -7.66 -2.08 -5.64
CA ALA A 183 -8.84 -2.02 -4.79
C ALA A 183 -10.15 -1.87 -5.61
N GLY A 184 -10.16 -2.37 -6.83
CA GLY A 184 -11.21 -2.29 -7.83
C GLY A 184 -10.66 -1.78 -9.16
N VAL A 185 -11.52 -1.71 -10.17
CA VAL A 185 -11.14 -1.30 -11.53
C VAL A 185 -10.42 0.05 -11.52
N ASP A 186 -9.31 0.13 -12.26
CA ASP A 186 -8.55 1.37 -12.48
C ASP A 186 -7.99 2.01 -11.20
N THR A 187 -7.62 1.18 -10.22
CA THR A 187 -7.01 1.65 -8.96
C THR A 187 -5.62 1.08 -8.73
N ASN A 188 -4.89 0.68 -9.79
CA ASN A 188 -3.52 0.25 -9.69
C ASN A 188 -2.63 1.37 -9.13
N GLY A 189 -1.65 0.99 -8.30
CA GLY A 189 -0.69 1.91 -7.68
C GLY A 189 0.72 1.34 -7.70
N SER A 190 1.28 1.09 -6.51
CA SER A 190 2.61 0.46 -6.37
C SER A 190 2.56 -1.00 -5.96
N GLN A 191 1.43 -1.46 -5.41
CA GLN A 191 1.34 -2.82 -4.93
C GLN A 191 1.23 -3.83 -6.07
N PHE A 192 1.96 -4.93 -5.95
CA PHE A 192 1.97 -6.03 -6.91
C PHE A 192 1.88 -7.37 -6.18
N PHE A 193 1.55 -8.40 -6.92
CA PHE A 193 1.59 -9.77 -6.42
C PHE A 193 2.22 -10.71 -7.45
N ILE A 194 2.79 -11.82 -6.96
CA ILE A 194 3.34 -12.91 -7.75
C ILE A 194 2.57 -14.18 -7.41
N THR A 195 2.10 -14.91 -8.41
CA THR A 195 1.28 -16.11 -8.23
C THR A 195 2.10 -17.32 -7.79
N TYR A 196 1.57 -18.15 -6.87
CA TYR A 196 2.11 -19.46 -6.50
C TYR A 196 1.44 -20.63 -7.21
N ALA A 197 0.34 -20.40 -7.91
CA ALA A 197 -0.41 -21.40 -8.65
C ALA A 197 -1.23 -20.70 -9.77
N PRO A 198 -1.82 -21.43 -10.71
CA PRO A 198 -2.84 -20.88 -11.60
C PRO A 198 -4.00 -20.30 -10.78
N VAL A 199 -4.38 -19.03 -11.08
CA VAL A 199 -5.45 -18.28 -10.40
C VAL A 199 -6.27 -17.49 -11.44
N THR A 200 -6.75 -18.19 -12.45
CA THR A 200 -7.44 -17.61 -13.62
C THR A 200 -8.73 -16.86 -13.26
N ASP A 201 -9.24 -17.00 -12.04
CA ASP A 201 -10.35 -16.18 -11.54
C ASP A 201 -9.98 -14.69 -11.39
N LEU A 202 -8.67 -14.35 -11.45
CA LEU A 202 -8.15 -12.98 -11.45
C LEU A 202 -8.07 -12.36 -12.85
N ASP A 203 -8.24 -13.14 -13.92
CA ASP A 203 -8.16 -12.67 -15.29
C ASP A 203 -9.20 -11.57 -15.55
N GLY A 204 -8.78 -10.53 -16.29
CA GLY A 204 -9.62 -9.39 -16.60
C GLY A 204 -9.86 -8.42 -15.43
N GLY A 205 -9.53 -8.79 -14.18
CA GLY A 205 -9.63 -7.93 -13.01
C GLY A 205 -8.33 -7.25 -12.63
N TYR A 206 -7.20 -7.83 -13.02
CA TYR A 206 -5.86 -7.40 -12.62
C TYR A 206 -4.93 -7.34 -13.82
N THR A 207 -4.12 -6.29 -13.91
CA THR A 207 -3.11 -6.12 -14.96
C THR A 207 -1.96 -7.10 -14.75
N ILE A 208 -1.70 -7.97 -15.71
CA ILE A 208 -0.49 -8.80 -15.78
C ILE A 208 0.60 -7.98 -16.46
N PHE A 209 1.78 -7.85 -15.83
CA PHE A 209 2.86 -7.05 -16.41
C PHE A 209 4.24 -7.71 -16.36
N GLY A 210 4.31 -9.00 -15.99
CA GLY A 210 5.58 -9.73 -16.01
C GLY A 210 5.44 -11.20 -15.59
N GLN A 211 6.58 -11.89 -15.63
CA GLN A 211 6.74 -13.30 -15.29
C GLN A 211 8.07 -13.55 -14.62
N VAL A 212 8.06 -14.21 -13.48
CA VAL A 212 9.28 -14.76 -12.83
C VAL A 212 9.89 -15.85 -13.71
N THR A 213 11.22 -15.80 -13.92
CA THR A 213 11.93 -16.82 -14.69
C THR A 213 11.91 -18.15 -13.94
N GLU A 214 11.98 -19.27 -14.69
CA GLU A 214 12.01 -20.61 -14.10
C GLU A 214 13.18 -20.79 -13.12
N ALA A 215 14.32 -20.15 -13.37
CA ALA A 215 15.50 -20.20 -12.51
C ALA A 215 15.26 -19.56 -11.14
N SER A 216 14.35 -18.59 -11.04
CA SER A 216 14.04 -17.86 -9.82
C SER A 216 12.84 -18.43 -9.04
N LEU A 217 12.14 -19.44 -9.54
CA LEU A 217 11.03 -20.09 -8.82
C LEU A 217 11.43 -20.61 -7.42
N PRO A 218 12.63 -21.16 -7.19
CA PRO A 218 13.04 -21.55 -5.84
C PRO A 218 13.14 -20.37 -4.86
N ALA A 219 13.57 -19.19 -5.30
CA ALA A 219 13.61 -17.99 -4.48
C ALA A 219 12.18 -17.46 -4.19
N LEU A 220 11.29 -17.52 -5.18
CA LEU A 220 9.86 -17.22 -5.00
C LEU A 220 9.23 -18.14 -3.94
N ASP A 221 9.49 -19.44 -3.99
CA ASP A 221 8.95 -20.43 -3.03
C ASP A 221 9.53 -20.24 -1.61
N ALA A 222 10.72 -19.65 -1.49
CA ALA A 222 11.37 -19.36 -0.21
C ALA A 222 10.84 -18.09 0.48
N ILE A 223 9.96 -17.31 -0.14
CA ILE A 223 9.33 -16.14 0.49
C ILE A 223 8.52 -16.61 1.70
N ALA A 224 8.79 -15.98 2.85
CA ALA A 224 8.15 -16.37 4.12
C ALA A 224 6.64 -16.16 4.09
N LEU A 225 5.89 -17.20 4.45
CA LEU A 225 4.43 -17.12 4.55
C LEU A 225 4.01 -16.06 5.56
N ARG A 226 3.00 -15.27 5.21
CA ARG A 226 2.53 -14.17 6.05
C ARG A 226 1.04 -13.88 5.83
N ASP A 227 0.28 -13.93 6.90
CA ASP A 227 -1.10 -13.45 6.96
C ASP A 227 -1.12 -12.11 7.71
N PRO A 228 -1.42 -10.98 7.06
CA PRO A 228 -1.44 -9.67 7.70
C PRO A 228 -2.50 -9.52 8.81
N GLN A 229 -3.50 -10.41 8.85
CA GLN A 229 -4.53 -10.39 9.90
C GLN A 229 -4.03 -10.97 11.22
N THR A 230 -3.03 -11.84 11.17
CA THR A 230 -2.51 -12.56 12.36
C THR A 230 -1.07 -12.21 12.70
N ALA A 231 -0.30 -11.74 11.72
CA ALA A 231 1.10 -11.40 11.90
C ALA A 231 1.27 -9.97 12.45
N LEU A 232 1.70 -9.88 13.70
CA LEU A 232 2.07 -8.60 14.33
C LEU A 232 3.53 -8.25 14.01
N GLY A 233 3.77 -7.02 13.53
CA GLY A 233 5.12 -6.55 13.16
C GLY A 233 5.67 -7.23 11.89
N PHE A 234 6.96 -7.07 11.61
CA PHE A 234 7.61 -7.58 10.38
C PHE A 234 8.72 -8.61 10.66
N GLU A 235 8.82 -9.10 11.88
CA GLU A 235 9.81 -10.12 12.23
C GLU A 235 9.58 -11.38 11.39
N GLY A 236 10.64 -11.84 10.71
CA GLY A 236 10.60 -13.01 9.84
C GLY A 236 9.91 -12.81 8.48
N ALA A 237 9.39 -11.62 8.18
CA ALA A 237 8.86 -11.33 6.85
C ALA A 237 9.99 -11.19 5.83
N THR A 238 9.76 -11.66 4.60
CA THR A 238 10.70 -11.44 3.50
C THR A 238 10.70 -9.97 3.10
N VAL A 239 11.89 -9.37 3.00
CA VAL A 239 12.12 -7.98 2.60
C VAL A 239 12.73 -7.93 1.20
N ILE A 240 12.34 -6.92 0.43
CA ILE A 240 12.97 -6.52 -0.82
C ILE A 240 14.10 -5.55 -0.44
N HIS A 241 15.36 -5.91 -0.70
CA HIS A 241 16.51 -5.04 -0.44
C HIS A 241 16.63 -3.95 -1.49
N GLY A 242 16.27 -4.25 -2.73
CA GLY A 242 16.24 -3.35 -3.86
C GLY A 242 15.87 -4.09 -5.14
N ILE A 243 15.63 -3.33 -6.20
CA ILE A 243 15.32 -3.88 -7.53
C ILE A 243 16.20 -3.14 -8.55
N GLU A 244 16.84 -3.88 -9.44
CA GLU A 244 17.56 -3.34 -10.58
C GLU A 244 16.77 -3.60 -11.86
N ILE A 245 16.71 -2.62 -12.77
CA ILE A 245 16.08 -2.77 -14.08
C ILE A 245 17.16 -2.87 -15.15
N ILE A 246 17.13 -3.94 -15.92
CA ILE A 246 17.97 -4.16 -17.09
C ILE A 246 17.11 -3.92 -18.33
N GLU A 247 17.55 -3.01 -19.18
CA GLU A 247 17.00 -2.79 -20.51
C GLU A 247 17.80 -3.60 -21.51
N ASN A 248 17.13 -4.46 -22.31
CA ASN A 248 17.73 -5.39 -23.26
C ASN A 248 17.53 -4.96 -24.71
#